data_d894fa48e08abc38f58598b05d021e19
#
_entry.id   d894fa48e08abc38f58598b05d021e19
#
_cell.length_a   1.000
_cell.length_b   1.000
_cell.length_c   1.000
_cell.angle_alpha   90.00
_cell.angle_beta   90.00
_cell.angle_gamma   90.00
#
_symmetry.space_group_name_H-M   'P 1'
#
loop_
_entity.id
_entity.type
_entity.pdbx_description
1 polymer ?
#
loop_
_entity_poly.entity_id
_entity_poly.type
_entity_poly.pdbx_seq_one_letter_code
_entity_poly.pdbx_strand_id
1 'polypeptide(L)'
;MKLFTFFIIFLIGCSSTSINFLDFQPSRKTEFDTTVEDFKSRVGYLASDKLGGRSAGSKGDILARDYMVDLFKKYSSDVAIQEFEVITNRRTKETAITYNVIGVLPGNDPFLKEEFVIIGGHYDTTPNPPKARRLFFDNINNGADDNASGTAMVLELFEKYATTKTHKRSLIFILFGGEELGLLGSKFYAENPTVNLNKVQLMVNLDMIGRLDEDKNLYLGGVPTAYGLDKEIKPYIEKSSLNVTSYQHTASGVRSLFSRSDHYNFYRKEVPSLFFFTGIHKDYHTPRDEANLVNYEGLKLISDLAEKVIDNAANKEQRFEFRALPKIEEESEKTPARMKVSLGIMPDYAHQGSG
;
A
#
# COMPACT_ATOMS: atom_id res chain seq x y z
N MET A 1 64.94 32.30 29.28
CA MET A 1 64.68 31.12 28.47
C MET A 1 63.28 30.61 28.82
N LYS A 2 62.26 31.03 28.07
CA LYS A 2 60.88 30.62 28.30
C LYS A 2 60.50 29.56 27.26
N LEU A 3 60.22 28.34 27.72
CA LEU A 3 59.74 27.26 26.90
C LEU A 3 58.28 27.49 26.55
N PHE A 4 57.96 27.59 25.28
CA PHE A 4 56.59 27.59 24.77
C PHE A 4 56.20 26.16 24.40
N THR A 5 55.28 25.59 25.16
CA THR A 5 54.68 24.30 24.89
C THR A 5 53.54 24.47 23.90
N PHE A 6 53.67 24.01 22.66
CA PHE A 6 52.60 23.97 21.68
C PHE A 6 51.66 22.77 21.97
N PHE A 7 50.43 23.04 22.35
CA PHE A 7 49.36 22.09 22.37
C PHE A 7 48.76 21.93 20.97
N ILE A 8 49.02 20.80 20.33
CA ILE A 8 48.34 20.43 19.10
C ILE A 8 46.99 19.81 19.47
N ILE A 9 45.89 20.53 19.23
CA ILE A 9 44.54 20.01 19.34
C ILE A 9 44.26 19.21 18.04
N PHE A 10 44.23 17.89 18.17
CA PHE A 10 43.68 17.02 17.11
C PHE A 10 42.15 17.20 17.07
N LEU A 11 41.65 17.98 16.14
CA LEU A 11 40.25 17.96 15.75
C LEU A 11 40.00 16.65 15.02
N ILE A 12 39.44 15.65 15.70
CA ILE A 12 38.86 14.49 15.08
C ILE A 12 37.58 14.99 14.39
N GLY A 13 37.71 15.28 13.12
CA GLY A 13 36.56 15.53 12.26
C GLY A 13 35.72 14.26 12.15
N CYS A 14 34.60 14.23 12.85
CA CYS A 14 33.53 13.29 12.57
C CYS A 14 33.00 13.61 11.17
N SER A 15 33.56 12.96 10.13
CA SER A 15 32.94 12.96 8.84
C SER A 15 31.64 12.16 8.95
N SER A 16 30.52 12.86 9.15
CA SER A 16 29.22 12.33 8.84
C SER A 16 29.22 12.02 7.36
N THR A 17 29.47 10.76 6.99
CA THR A 17 29.10 10.26 5.68
C THR A 17 27.58 10.31 5.60
N SER A 18 27.08 11.44 5.13
CA SER A 18 25.73 11.51 4.59
C SER A 18 25.70 10.52 3.43
N ILE A 19 25.09 9.35 3.67
CA ILE A 19 24.77 8.40 2.61
C ILE A 19 23.80 9.18 1.72
N ASN A 20 24.28 9.60 0.56
CA ASN A 20 23.45 10.21 -0.45
C ASN A 20 22.50 9.15 -0.97
N PHE A 21 21.26 9.14 -0.46
CA PHE A 21 20.14 8.32 -0.96
C PHE A 21 19.78 8.63 -2.42
N LEU A 22 20.42 9.61 -3.03
CA LEU A 22 20.23 10.04 -4.41
C LEU A 22 20.91 9.15 -5.46
N ASP A 23 21.71 8.17 -5.09
CA ASP A 23 22.34 7.24 -6.05
C ASP A 23 21.39 6.16 -6.59
N PHE A 24 20.17 6.14 -6.08
CA PHE A 24 19.10 5.31 -6.63
C PHE A 24 18.31 6.13 -7.66
N GLN A 25 18.95 6.50 -8.76
CA GLN A 25 18.24 7.09 -9.89
C GLN A 25 17.67 5.93 -10.73
N PRO A 26 16.35 5.84 -10.91
CA PRO A 26 15.81 4.99 -11.97
C PRO A 26 16.46 5.42 -13.28
N SER A 27 16.80 4.44 -14.12
CA SER A 27 17.52 4.63 -15.37
C SER A 27 16.74 5.39 -16.45
N ARG A 28 15.77 6.20 -16.06
CA ARG A 28 14.86 6.91 -16.96
C ARG A 28 15.55 8.04 -17.71
N LYS A 29 15.77 7.78 -18.97
CA LYS A 29 16.18 8.78 -19.96
C LYS A 29 15.05 9.30 -20.80
N THR A 30 13.85 9.43 -20.53
CA THR A 30 12.81 10.07 -21.39
C THR A 30 11.49 9.31 -21.61
N GLU A 31 11.31 8.10 -21.12
CA GLU A 31 10.02 7.42 -21.26
C GLU A 31 9.28 7.43 -19.92
N PHE A 32 8.01 7.85 -19.98
CA PHE A 32 7.13 8.01 -18.82
C PHE A 32 6.43 6.70 -18.43
N ASP A 33 7.03 5.57 -18.77
CA ASP A 33 6.45 4.27 -18.49
C ASP A 33 7.12 3.60 -17.31
N THR A 34 6.34 3.13 -16.37
CA THR A 34 6.82 2.31 -15.25
C THR A 34 7.41 1.02 -15.77
N THR A 35 8.62 0.70 -15.38
CA THR A 35 9.33 -0.50 -15.82
C THR A 35 9.44 -1.54 -14.71
N VAL A 36 9.77 -2.76 -15.09
CA VAL A 36 10.08 -3.85 -14.15
C VAL A 36 11.25 -3.48 -13.23
N GLU A 37 12.25 -2.78 -13.76
CA GLU A 37 13.43 -2.36 -12.98
C GLU A 37 13.08 -1.27 -11.95
N ASP A 38 12.11 -0.41 -12.24
CA ASP A 38 11.60 0.57 -11.26
C ASP A 38 10.98 -0.16 -10.07
N PHE A 39 10.14 -1.17 -10.33
CA PHE A 39 9.57 -1.99 -9.26
C PHE A 39 10.63 -2.75 -8.46
N LYS A 40 11.60 -3.38 -9.12
CA LYS A 40 12.73 -4.05 -8.44
C LYS A 40 13.46 -3.10 -7.51
N SER A 41 13.68 -1.89 -7.99
CA SER A 41 14.34 -0.83 -7.25
C SER A 41 13.57 -0.45 -5.99
N ARG A 42 12.27 -0.15 -6.12
CA ARG A 42 11.42 0.29 -5.03
C ARG A 42 11.19 -0.80 -3.98
N VAL A 43 10.76 -1.97 -4.44
CA VAL A 43 10.55 -3.13 -3.55
C VAL A 43 11.88 -3.53 -2.90
N GLY A 44 12.98 -3.58 -3.67
CA GLY A 44 14.31 -3.92 -3.16
C GLY A 44 14.79 -2.98 -2.06
N TYR A 45 14.44 -1.70 -2.09
CA TYR A 45 14.74 -0.78 -1.00
C TYR A 45 13.79 -1.00 0.18
N LEU A 46 12.48 -0.98 -0.04
CA LEU A 46 11.46 -1.07 1.01
C LEU A 46 11.54 -2.40 1.78
N ALA A 47 11.78 -3.50 1.08
CA ALA A 47 11.93 -4.83 1.66
C ALA A 47 13.38 -5.20 1.98
N SER A 48 14.27 -4.22 2.12
CA SER A 48 15.66 -4.51 2.48
C SER A 48 15.85 -4.61 3.98
N ASP A 49 16.79 -5.46 4.43
CA ASP A 49 17.21 -5.58 5.83
C ASP A 49 17.72 -4.27 6.45
N LYS A 50 18.07 -3.28 5.61
CA LYS A 50 18.48 -1.94 6.07
C LYS A 50 17.38 -1.24 6.87
N LEU A 51 16.12 -1.51 6.52
CA LEU A 51 14.97 -0.97 7.24
C LEU A 51 14.68 -1.79 8.50
N GLY A 52 15.08 -3.07 8.54
CA GLY A 52 14.84 -3.95 9.68
C GLY A 52 13.37 -4.28 9.89
N GLY A 53 12.59 -4.33 8.83
CA GLY A 53 11.14 -4.31 8.83
C GLY A 53 10.60 -2.88 9.01
N ARG A 54 9.29 -2.69 8.72
CA ARG A 54 8.64 -1.37 8.73
C ARG A 54 7.45 -1.31 9.71
N SER A 55 7.49 -2.13 10.77
CA SER A 55 6.39 -2.15 11.73
C SER A 55 6.17 -0.76 12.36
N ALA A 56 4.90 -0.40 12.56
CA ALA A 56 4.50 0.91 13.05
C ALA A 56 5.30 1.35 14.31
N GLY A 57 5.88 2.54 14.27
CA GLY A 57 6.72 3.13 15.31
C GLY A 57 8.16 2.62 15.36
N SER A 58 8.57 1.75 14.44
CA SER A 58 9.95 1.28 14.35
C SER A 58 10.87 2.27 13.64
N LYS A 59 12.18 2.03 13.71
CA LYS A 59 13.15 2.79 12.90
C LYS A 59 12.87 2.62 11.40
N GLY A 60 12.46 1.41 10.98
CA GLY A 60 12.12 1.13 9.59
C GLY A 60 10.88 1.88 9.10
N ASP A 61 9.88 2.06 9.96
CA ASP A 61 8.71 2.92 9.69
C ASP A 61 9.16 4.35 9.34
N ILE A 62 10.03 4.94 10.16
CA ILE A 62 10.57 6.30 9.95
C ILE A 62 11.40 6.38 8.65
N LEU A 63 12.26 5.40 8.39
CA LEU A 63 13.09 5.37 7.17
C LEU A 63 12.23 5.22 5.91
N ALA A 64 11.21 4.39 5.96
CA ALA A 64 10.27 4.23 4.85
C ALA A 64 9.46 5.53 4.63
N ARG A 65 8.93 6.14 5.70
CA ARG A 65 8.25 7.43 5.63
C ARG A 65 9.13 8.49 4.95
N ASP A 66 10.37 8.64 5.39
CA ASP A 66 11.28 9.66 4.86
C ASP A 66 11.58 9.42 3.38
N TYR A 67 11.80 8.18 2.98
CA TYR A 67 12.00 7.79 1.58
C TYR A 67 10.80 8.16 0.69
N MET A 68 9.57 7.87 1.17
CA MET A 68 8.34 8.17 0.43
C MET A 68 8.10 9.68 0.34
N VAL A 69 8.34 10.42 1.43
CA VAL A 69 8.23 11.89 1.47
C VAL A 69 9.21 12.54 0.50
N ASP A 70 10.46 12.09 0.47
CA ASP A 70 11.48 12.63 -0.42
C ASP A 70 11.11 12.39 -1.89
N LEU A 71 10.57 11.21 -2.19
CA LEU A 71 10.10 10.91 -3.53
C LEU A 71 8.90 11.80 -3.92
N PHE A 72 7.90 11.94 -3.07
CA PHE A 72 6.76 12.80 -3.36
C PHE A 72 7.19 14.26 -3.54
N LYS A 73 8.06 14.78 -2.68
CA LYS A 73 8.60 16.15 -2.78
C LYS A 73 9.41 16.42 -4.04
N LYS A 74 9.99 15.39 -4.64
CA LYS A 74 10.72 15.53 -5.91
C LYS A 74 9.79 15.96 -7.07
N TYR A 75 8.50 15.58 -7.00
CA TYR A 75 7.55 15.77 -8.09
C TYR A 75 6.36 16.68 -7.72
N SER A 76 6.10 16.92 -6.45
CA SER A 76 5.00 17.77 -5.96
C SER A 76 5.43 18.60 -4.77
N SER A 77 4.94 19.85 -4.70
CA SER A 77 5.05 20.68 -3.51
C SER A 77 3.93 20.42 -2.49
N ASP A 78 2.87 19.71 -2.89
CA ASP A 78 1.73 19.40 -2.04
C ASP A 78 1.90 18.01 -1.43
N VAL A 79 2.72 17.94 -0.39
CA VAL A 79 3.05 16.72 0.36
C VAL A 79 2.75 16.95 1.83
N ALA A 80 1.95 16.08 2.42
CA ALA A 80 1.59 16.13 3.82
C ALA A 80 1.96 14.82 4.54
N ILE A 81 2.20 14.94 5.84
CA ILE A 81 2.37 13.83 6.76
C ILE A 81 1.28 13.95 7.81
N GLN A 82 0.49 12.90 7.99
CA GLN A 82 -0.41 12.79 9.13
C GLN A 82 0.23 11.88 10.17
N GLU A 83 0.57 12.45 11.30
CA GLU A 83 1.12 11.74 12.46
C GLU A 83 0.00 11.33 13.40
N PHE A 84 0.03 10.09 13.91
CA PHE A 84 -0.96 9.60 14.85
C PHE A 84 -0.39 8.51 15.76
N GLU A 85 -0.96 8.39 16.96
CA GLU A 85 -0.58 7.39 17.94
C GLU A 85 -1.34 6.08 17.72
N VAL A 86 -0.62 4.96 17.86
CA VAL A 86 -1.17 3.61 17.77
C VAL A 86 -0.76 2.77 18.98
N ILE A 87 -1.61 1.82 19.36
CA ILE A 87 -1.28 0.82 20.38
C ILE A 87 -0.56 -0.35 19.69
N THR A 88 0.74 -0.47 19.89
CA THR A 88 1.56 -1.55 19.31
C THR A 88 1.44 -2.86 20.08
N ASN A 89 1.11 -2.79 21.35
CA ASN A 89 0.89 -3.96 22.19
C ASN A 89 -0.38 -3.81 23.05
N ARG A 90 -1.42 -4.52 22.63
CA ARG A 90 -2.74 -4.45 23.35
C ARG A 90 -2.67 -4.92 24.80
N ARG A 91 -1.74 -5.81 25.15
CA ARG A 91 -1.60 -6.36 26.50
C ARG A 91 -0.89 -5.37 27.43
N THR A 92 0.21 -4.79 27.01
CA THR A 92 1.03 -3.86 27.81
C THR A 92 0.57 -2.41 27.66
N LYS A 93 -0.29 -2.11 26.65
CA LYS A 93 -0.74 -0.76 26.27
C LYS A 93 0.41 0.14 25.79
N GLU A 94 1.48 -0.47 25.32
CA GLU A 94 2.54 0.28 24.67
C GLU A 94 2.01 0.99 23.43
N THR A 95 2.39 2.25 23.28
CA THR A 95 2.02 3.09 22.15
C THR A 95 3.25 3.48 21.34
N ALA A 96 3.03 3.81 20.09
CA ALA A 96 4.05 4.40 19.22
C ALA A 96 3.40 5.40 18.27
N ILE A 97 4.21 6.24 17.67
CA ILE A 97 3.79 7.15 16.62
C ILE A 97 4.07 6.49 15.27
N THR A 98 3.11 6.54 14.38
CA THR A 98 3.24 6.16 12.96
C THR A 98 2.60 7.24 12.08
N TYR A 99 2.61 7.05 10.76
CA TYR A 99 2.35 8.14 9.82
C TYR A 99 1.53 7.67 8.62
N ASN A 100 0.69 8.56 8.08
CA ASN A 100 0.28 8.48 6.68
C ASN A 100 1.12 9.49 5.89
N VAL A 101 1.62 9.07 4.73
CA VAL A 101 2.32 9.95 3.78
C VAL A 101 1.40 10.23 2.61
N ILE A 102 1.17 11.51 2.32
CA ILE A 102 0.19 11.98 1.35
C ILE A 102 0.88 12.85 0.32
N GLY A 103 0.71 12.52 -0.95
CA GLY A 103 1.12 13.36 -2.09
C GLY A 103 -0.08 13.72 -2.94
N VAL A 104 -0.20 14.98 -3.33
CA VAL A 104 -1.32 15.47 -4.15
C VAL A 104 -0.81 15.95 -5.49
N LEU A 105 -1.48 15.56 -6.56
CA LEU A 105 -1.27 16.03 -7.92
C LEU A 105 -2.53 16.75 -8.39
N PRO A 106 -2.51 18.07 -8.54
CA PRO A 106 -3.66 18.84 -8.99
C PRO A 106 -4.10 18.44 -10.40
N GLY A 107 -5.41 18.31 -10.59
CA GLY A 107 -6.01 18.06 -11.90
C GLY A 107 -5.85 19.24 -12.85
N ASN A 108 -5.91 18.98 -14.15
CA ASN A 108 -5.74 19.99 -15.19
C ASN A 108 -7.07 20.57 -15.73
N ASP A 109 -8.22 20.01 -15.35
CA ASP A 109 -9.52 20.54 -15.74
C ASP A 109 -10.01 21.59 -14.74
N PRO A 110 -10.53 22.74 -15.18
CA PRO A 110 -10.91 23.84 -14.28
C PRO A 110 -12.05 23.49 -13.32
N PHE A 111 -12.89 22.53 -13.64
CA PHE A 111 -14.02 22.08 -12.83
C PHE A 111 -13.73 20.76 -12.09
N LEU A 112 -13.25 19.77 -12.84
CA LEU A 112 -13.03 18.42 -12.30
C LEU A 112 -11.84 18.35 -11.33
N LYS A 113 -10.90 19.30 -11.35
CA LYS A 113 -9.78 19.35 -10.39
C LYS A 113 -10.22 19.46 -8.92
N GLU A 114 -11.47 19.87 -8.67
CA GLU A 114 -12.07 19.92 -7.33
C GLU A 114 -12.65 18.57 -6.86
N GLU A 115 -12.57 17.55 -7.70
CA GLU A 115 -12.91 16.17 -7.41
C GLU A 115 -11.63 15.32 -7.39
N PHE A 116 -11.68 14.18 -6.71
CA PHE A 116 -10.46 13.43 -6.38
C PHE A 116 -10.57 11.96 -6.76
N VAL A 117 -9.44 11.36 -7.12
CA VAL A 117 -9.22 9.91 -7.09
C VAL A 117 -8.13 9.64 -6.07
N ILE A 118 -8.40 8.71 -5.15
CA ILE A 118 -7.41 8.30 -4.15
C ILE A 118 -6.77 6.99 -4.60
N ILE A 119 -5.44 6.93 -4.55
CA ILE A 119 -4.64 5.74 -4.81
C ILE A 119 -3.83 5.49 -3.54
N GLY A 120 -3.94 4.30 -2.97
CA GLY A 120 -3.24 4.02 -1.73
C GLY A 120 -2.88 2.56 -1.53
N GLY A 121 -2.09 2.33 -0.50
CA GLY A 121 -1.70 1.05 0.05
C GLY A 121 -0.94 1.27 1.34
N HIS A 122 -0.84 0.28 2.20
CA HIS A 122 -0.06 0.43 3.40
C HIS A 122 1.43 0.18 3.14
N TYR A 123 2.27 0.75 3.99
CA TYR A 123 3.71 0.57 3.89
C TYR A 123 4.33 -0.13 5.10
N ASP A 124 3.58 -0.24 6.19
CA ASP A 124 4.05 -0.94 7.38
C ASP A 124 4.04 -2.47 7.19
N THR A 125 4.71 -3.15 8.09
CA THR A 125 4.77 -4.62 8.16
C THR A 125 4.41 -5.10 9.54
N THR A 126 4.04 -6.39 9.65
CA THR A 126 3.97 -7.05 10.94
C THR A 126 5.28 -6.93 11.72
N PRO A 127 5.24 -6.90 13.06
CA PRO A 127 6.46 -6.87 13.87
C PRO A 127 7.36 -8.09 13.63
N ASN A 128 8.67 -7.86 13.72
CA ASN A 128 9.64 -8.94 13.64
C ASN A 128 9.40 -10.01 14.72
N PRO A 129 9.61 -11.31 14.40
CA PRO A 129 9.47 -12.38 15.37
C PRO A 129 10.38 -12.19 16.60
N PRO A 130 9.97 -12.67 17.80
CA PRO A 130 10.80 -12.58 19.01
C PRO A 130 12.17 -13.22 18.82
N LYS A 131 13.21 -12.62 19.43
CA LYS A 131 14.61 -13.07 19.35
C LYS A 131 14.82 -14.55 19.70
N ALA A 132 14.00 -15.14 20.54
CA ALA A 132 14.08 -16.55 20.92
C ALA A 132 13.85 -17.53 19.75
N ARG A 133 13.24 -17.09 18.65
CA ARG A 133 13.04 -17.88 17.43
C ARG A 133 14.15 -17.70 16.38
N ARG A 134 15.18 -16.88 16.69
CA ARG A 134 16.25 -16.45 15.78
C ARG A 134 17.36 -17.47 15.52
N LEU A 135 17.23 -18.71 15.93
CA LEU A 135 18.34 -19.65 15.91
C LEU A 135 18.71 -20.20 14.52
N PHE A 136 17.85 -20.05 13.49
CA PHE A 136 18.05 -20.74 12.20
C PHE A 136 17.68 -19.96 10.93
N PHE A 137 17.11 -18.72 11.02
CA PHE A 137 16.66 -17.97 9.86
C PHE A 137 16.86 -16.47 10.06
N ASP A 138 16.92 -15.73 8.98
CA ASP A 138 16.65 -14.31 9.00
C ASP A 138 15.29 -14.05 9.69
N ASN A 139 15.26 -13.02 10.54
CA ASN A 139 14.11 -12.78 11.42
C ASN A 139 13.54 -11.40 11.22
N ILE A 140 13.75 -10.84 10.03
CA ILE A 140 13.19 -9.55 9.66
C ILE A 140 11.97 -9.82 8.78
N ASN A 141 10.82 -9.32 9.18
CA ASN A 141 9.65 -9.28 8.31
C ASN A 141 9.84 -8.15 7.30
N ASN A 142 10.46 -8.47 6.17
CA ASN A 142 10.72 -7.51 5.11
C ASN A 142 9.46 -7.13 4.35
N GLY A 143 8.41 -7.98 4.35
CA GLY A 143 7.11 -7.68 3.78
C GLY A 143 7.22 -7.22 2.33
N ALA A 144 7.84 -8.04 1.48
CA ALA A 144 8.09 -7.66 0.09
C ALA A 144 6.81 -7.64 -0.73
N ASP A 145 5.95 -8.64 -0.54
CA ASP A 145 4.61 -8.61 -1.11
C ASP A 145 3.65 -7.86 -0.19
N ASP A 146 3.76 -8.08 1.10
CA ASP A 146 2.90 -7.46 2.13
C ASP A 146 3.67 -6.38 2.95
N ASN A 147 3.65 -5.05 2.55
CA ASN A 147 3.09 -4.54 1.31
C ASN A 147 4.07 -3.58 0.62
N ALA A 148 5.34 -3.99 0.45
CA ALA A 148 6.26 -3.19 -0.37
C ALA A 148 5.86 -3.22 -1.85
N SER A 149 5.15 -4.26 -2.32
CA SER A 149 4.65 -4.36 -3.69
C SER A 149 3.62 -3.28 -4.01
N GLY A 150 2.59 -3.12 -3.17
CA GLY A 150 1.58 -2.07 -3.33
C GLY A 150 2.16 -0.68 -3.11
N THR A 151 2.99 -0.51 -2.06
CA THR A 151 3.70 0.75 -1.81
C THR A 151 4.52 1.18 -3.03
N ALA A 152 5.28 0.26 -3.63
CA ALA A 152 6.08 0.56 -4.83
C ALA A 152 5.20 1.00 -6.00
N MET A 153 4.05 0.35 -6.21
CA MET A 153 3.13 0.73 -7.28
C MET A 153 2.51 2.11 -7.04
N VAL A 154 2.13 2.45 -5.81
CA VAL A 154 1.65 3.80 -5.47
C VAL A 154 2.71 4.86 -5.82
N LEU A 155 3.98 4.60 -5.49
CA LEU A 155 5.09 5.51 -5.78
C LEU A 155 5.35 5.67 -7.29
N GLU A 156 5.31 4.57 -8.05
CA GLU A 156 5.51 4.60 -9.50
C GLU A 156 4.37 5.32 -10.22
N LEU A 157 3.13 5.05 -9.83
CA LEU A 157 1.97 5.76 -10.39
C LEU A 157 2.03 7.25 -10.06
N PHE A 158 2.46 7.63 -8.84
CA PHE A 158 2.65 9.03 -8.50
C PHE A 158 3.66 9.72 -9.43
N GLU A 159 4.84 9.11 -9.62
CA GLU A 159 5.88 9.64 -10.50
C GLU A 159 5.37 9.80 -11.93
N LYS A 160 4.67 8.77 -12.44
CA LYS A 160 4.09 8.77 -13.78
C LYS A 160 3.09 9.92 -13.96
N TYR A 161 2.10 10.04 -13.08
CA TYR A 161 1.08 11.08 -13.19
C TYR A 161 1.62 12.49 -12.95
N ALA A 162 2.58 12.66 -12.06
CA ALA A 162 3.27 13.92 -11.85
C ALA A 162 4.01 14.42 -13.10
N THR A 163 4.50 13.48 -13.90
CA THR A 163 5.26 13.77 -15.11
C THR A 163 4.35 13.95 -16.33
N THR A 164 3.36 13.08 -16.52
CA THR A 164 2.47 13.10 -17.70
C THR A 164 1.35 14.13 -17.60
N LYS A 165 0.86 14.42 -16.38
CA LYS A 165 -0.23 15.38 -16.09
C LYS A 165 -1.47 15.16 -16.94
N THR A 166 -1.83 13.91 -17.20
CA THR A 166 -2.93 13.52 -18.12
C THR A 166 -4.29 13.41 -17.43
N HIS A 167 -4.39 13.78 -16.15
CA HIS A 167 -5.58 13.63 -15.33
C HIS A 167 -6.37 14.94 -15.18
N LYS A 168 -7.68 14.89 -15.37
CA LYS A 168 -8.61 16.02 -15.20
C LYS A 168 -8.92 16.28 -13.73
N ARG A 169 -9.21 15.19 -12.96
CA ARG A 169 -9.39 15.25 -11.50
C ARG A 169 -8.06 15.28 -10.79
N SER A 170 -8.02 15.86 -9.60
CA SER A 170 -6.87 15.77 -8.73
C SER A 170 -6.67 14.33 -8.22
N LEU A 171 -5.42 13.90 -8.17
CA LEU A 171 -5.03 12.59 -7.66
C LEU A 171 -4.40 12.74 -6.28
N ILE A 172 -4.82 11.91 -5.34
CA ILE A 172 -4.27 11.84 -4.00
C ILE A 172 -3.64 10.46 -3.83
N PHE A 173 -2.36 10.43 -3.54
CA PHE A 173 -1.61 9.22 -3.28
C PHE A 173 -1.36 9.13 -1.78
N ILE A 174 -1.75 8.03 -1.17
CA ILE A 174 -1.64 7.85 0.28
C ILE A 174 -0.97 6.53 0.59
N LEU A 175 0.09 6.61 1.41
CA LEU A 175 0.76 5.46 1.98
C LEU A 175 0.42 5.40 3.46
N PHE A 176 -0.33 4.36 3.84
CA PHE A 176 -0.90 4.22 5.17
C PHE A 176 0.06 3.51 6.11
N GLY A 177 0.22 4.01 7.35
CA GLY A 177 0.91 3.30 8.41
C GLY A 177 -0.05 2.61 9.36
N GLY A 178 0.39 1.52 10.00
CA GLY A 178 -0.39 0.82 11.02
C GLY A 178 -1.60 0.05 10.48
N GLU A 179 -1.56 -0.39 9.24
CA GLU A 179 -2.54 -1.30 8.65
C GLU A 179 -2.56 -2.62 9.41
N GLU A 180 -1.40 -3.19 9.66
CA GLU A 180 -1.17 -4.45 10.36
C GLU A 180 -1.65 -4.47 11.82
N LEU A 181 -1.91 -3.31 12.38
CA LEU A 181 -2.50 -3.14 13.70
C LEU A 181 -4.04 -3.02 13.66
N GLY A 182 -4.64 -3.08 12.47
CA GLY A 182 -6.07 -3.06 12.21
C GLY A 182 -6.56 -1.85 11.45
N LEU A 183 -5.97 -1.57 10.28
CA LEU A 183 -6.35 -0.52 9.32
C LEU A 183 -6.30 0.88 9.94
N LEU A 184 -5.33 1.14 10.86
CA LEU A 184 -5.37 2.35 11.68
C LEU A 184 -5.07 3.61 10.87
N GLY A 185 -4.15 3.56 9.89
CA GLY A 185 -3.80 4.70 9.07
C GLY A 185 -4.93 5.15 8.16
N SER A 186 -5.54 4.24 7.42
CA SER A 186 -6.68 4.55 6.56
C SER A 186 -7.91 4.97 7.37
N LYS A 187 -8.10 4.38 8.57
CA LYS A 187 -9.14 4.83 9.50
C LYS A 187 -8.90 6.27 9.94
N PHE A 188 -7.66 6.59 10.35
CA PHE A 188 -7.30 7.93 10.79
C PHE A 188 -7.52 8.94 9.66
N TYR A 189 -7.10 8.62 8.42
CA TYR A 189 -7.34 9.48 7.27
C TYR A 189 -8.84 9.64 6.99
N ALA A 190 -9.63 8.57 7.00
CA ALA A 190 -11.07 8.65 6.74
C ALA A 190 -11.85 9.42 7.81
N GLU A 191 -11.31 9.52 9.03
CA GLU A 191 -11.86 10.33 10.12
C GLU A 191 -11.33 11.78 10.10
N ASN A 192 -10.12 12.01 9.55
CA ASN A 192 -9.44 13.31 9.45
C ASN A 192 -8.94 13.57 8.02
N PRO A 193 -9.84 13.59 7.02
CA PRO A 193 -9.43 13.66 5.63
C PRO A 193 -8.90 15.06 5.27
N THR A 194 -7.91 15.10 4.38
CA THR A 194 -7.36 16.35 3.83
C THR A 194 -8.29 17.00 2.78
N VAL A 195 -9.27 16.24 2.29
CA VAL A 195 -10.27 16.70 1.31
C VAL A 195 -11.66 16.22 1.70
N ASN A 196 -12.69 16.83 1.12
CA ASN A 196 -14.06 16.34 1.30
C ASN A 196 -14.25 14.98 0.63
N LEU A 197 -14.45 13.92 1.40
CA LEU A 197 -14.61 12.54 0.89
C LEU A 197 -15.83 12.40 -0.05
N ASN A 198 -16.86 13.24 0.09
CA ASN A 198 -17.98 13.27 -0.85
C ASN A 198 -17.59 13.73 -2.27
N LYS A 199 -16.39 14.29 -2.45
CA LYS A 199 -15.82 14.66 -3.74
C LYS A 199 -14.86 13.59 -4.30
N VAL A 200 -14.67 12.49 -3.59
CA VAL A 200 -13.83 11.39 -4.06
C VAL A 200 -14.63 10.53 -5.02
N GLN A 201 -14.10 10.39 -6.23
CA GLN A 201 -14.66 9.61 -7.32
C GLN A 201 -14.51 8.11 -7.13
N LEU A 202 -13.32 7.72 -6.69
CA LEU A 202 -12.90 6.33 -6.49
C LEU A 202 -11.69 6.29 -5.56
N MET A 203 -11.65 5.30 -4.68
CA MET A 203 -10.43 4.89 -3.97
C MET A 203 -9.92 3.57 -4.55
N VAL A 204 -8.66 3.54 -4.96
CA VAL A 204 -7.96 2.36 -5.47
C VAL A 204 -6.93 1.93 -4.45
N ASN A 205 -7.11 0.75 -3.88
CA ASN A 205 -6.20 0.15 -2.91
C ASN A 205 -5.34 -0.92 -3.55
N LEU A 206 -4.04 -0.87 -3.29
CA LEU A 206 -3.02 -1.76 -3.83
C LEU A 206 -2.36 -2.49 -2.66
N ASP A 207 -2.66 -3.78 -2.51
CA ASP A 207 -2.18 -4.52 -1.36
C ASP A 207 -1.93 -5.99 -1.75
N MET A 208 -0.71 -6.47 -1.49
CA MET A 208 -0.24 -7.80 -1.86
C MET A 208 -0.47 -8.11 -3.35
N ILE A 209 0.18 -7.36 -4.21
CA ILE A 209 0.06 -7.46 -5.68
C ILE A 209 1.32 -8.00 -6.36
N GLY A 210 2.30 -8.45 -5.59
CA GLY A 210 3.60 -8.91 -6.08
C GLY A 210 3.71 -10.43 -6.27
N ARG A 211 2.67 -11.21 -6.00
CA ARG A 211 2.68 -12.68 -6.12
C ARG A 211 1.72 -13.22 -7.18
N LEU A 212 1.59 -12.48 -8.30
CA LEU A 212 0.82 -12.97 -9.44
C LEU A 212 1.32 -14.35 -9.85
N ASP A 213 0.40 -15.33 -9.88
CA ASP A 213 0.69 -16.73 -10.21
C ASP A 213 0.87 -16.95 -11.73
N GLU A 214 1.17 -18.19 -12.13
CA GLU A 214 1.37 -18.59 -13.53
C GLU A 214 0.09 -18.43 -14.37
N ASP A 215 -1.07 -18.61 -13.76
CA ASP A 215 -2.38 -18.43 -14.38
C ASP A 215 -2.79 -16.96 -14.45
N LYS A 216 -1.97 -16.05 -13.90
CA LYS A 216 -2.17 -14.60 -13.84
C LYS A 216 -3.47 -14.21 -13.12
N ASN A 217 -3.80 -14.91 -12.06
CA ASN A 217 -4.99 -14.64 -11.25
C ASN A 217 -4.83 -13.35 -10.46
N LEU A 218 -5.70 -12.39 -10.75
CA LEU A 218 -5.84 -11.14 -10.01
C LEU A 218 -7.25 -11.04 -9.42
N TYR A 219 -7.31 -10.77 -8.15
CA TYR A 219 -8.57 -10.51 -7.46
C TYR A 219 -8.83 -9.00 -7.41
N LEU A 220 -10.01 -8.60 -7.89
CA LEU A 220 -10.44 -7.20 -7.88
C LEU A 220 -11.69 -7.06 -7.01
N GLY A 221 -11.48 -6.69 -5.75
CA GLY A 221 -12.54 -6.43 -4.78
C GLY A 221 -13.21 -5.09 -4.98
N GLY A 222 -14.47 -4.97 -4.54
CA GLY A 222 -15.16 -3.68 -4.48
C GLY A 222 -15.79 -3.18 -5.77
N VAL A 223 -15.70 -3.89 -6.88
CA VAL A 223 -16.34 -3.51 -8.15
C VAL A 223 -17.82 -3.13 -7.98
N PRO A 224 -18.63 -3.85 -7.18
CA PRO A 224 -20.03 -3.47 -6.98
C PRO A 224 -20.25 -2.27 -6.06
N THR A 225 -19.22 -1.61 -5.55
CA THR A 225 -19.34 -0.42 -4.68
C THR A 225 -19.76 0.85 -5.42
N ALA A 226 -19.84 0.78 -6.74
CA ALA A 226 -20.38 1.86 -7.56
C ALA A 226 -21.27 1.32 -8.69
N TYR A 227 -22.33 2.06 -9.02
CA TYR A 227 -23.18 1.74 -10.16
C TYR A 227 -22.39 1.89 -11.46
N GLY A 228 -22.41 0.83 -12.29
CA GLY A 228 -21.81 0.83 -13.63
C GLY A 228 -20.28 0.73 -13.66
N LEU A 229 -19.60 0.64 -12.52
CA LEU A 229 -18.13 0.50 -12.47
C LEU A 229 -17.67 -0.79 -13.18
N ASP A 230 -18.42 -1.87 -13.03
CA ASP A 230 -18.20 -3.13 -13.74
C ASP A 230 -18.14 -2.97 -15.25
N LYS A 231 -19.07 -2.21 -15.82
CA LYS A 231 -19.14 -1.93 -17.27
C LYS A 231 -17.99 -1.05 -17.73
N GLU A 232 -17.61 -0.07 -16.92
CA GLU A 232 -16.53 0.87 -17.24
C GLU A 232 -15.15 0.18 -17.28
N ILE A 233 -14.88 -0.73 -16.34
CA ILE A 233 -13.57 -1.38 -16.26
C ILE A 233 -13.47 -2.65 -17.11
N LYS A 234 -14.59 -3.29 -17.46
CA LYS A 234 -14.63 -4.52 -18.24
C LYS A 234 -13.78 -4.48 -19.51
N PRO A 235 -13.82 -3.42 -20.35
CA PRO A 235 -13.00 -3.37 -21.56
C PRO A 235 -11.50 -3.37 -21.30
N TYR A 236 -11.05 -2.86 -20.15
CA TYR A 236 -9.64 -2.89 -19.75
C TYR A 236 -9.24 -4.25 -19.27
N ILE A 237 -10.09 -4.92 -18.50
CA ILE A 237 -9.90 -6.30 -18.05
C ILE A 237 -9.79 -7.24 -19.26
N GLU A 238 -10.72 -7.18 -20.20
CA GLU A 238 -10.74 -8.04 -21.40
C GLU A 238 -9.53 -7.83 -22.32
N LYS A 239 -8.93 -6.65 -22.32
CA LYS A 239 -7.70 -6.36 -23.08
C LYS A 239 -6.43 -6.70 -22.32
N SER A 240 -6.50 -6.89 -21.02
CA SER A 240 -5.36 -7.32 -20.22
C SER A 240 -5.07 -8.80 -20.45
N SER A 241 -3.85 -9.21 -20.13
CA SER A 241 -3.50 -10.64 -20.10
C SER A 241 -3.80 -11.30 -18.75
N LEU A 242 -4.46 -10.59 -17.83
CA LEU A 242 -4.75 -11.01 -16.48
C LEU A 242 -6.06 -11.80 -16.42
N ASN A 243 -6.08 -12.84 -15.59
CA ASN A 243 -7.29 -13.56 -15.22
C ASN A 243 -7.93 -12.88 -14.01
N VAL A 244 -8.80 -11.89 -14.29
CA VAL A 244 -9.38 -11.05 -13.23
C VAL A 244 -10.67 -11.66 -12.71
N THR A 245 -10.67 -12.02 -11.42
CA THR A 245 -11.87 -12.41 -10.69
C THR A 245 -12.38 -11.22 -9.88
N SER A 246 -13.57 -10.72 -10.25
CA SER A 246 -14.25 -9.72 -9.44
C SER A 246 -14.93 -10.38 -8.26
N TYR A 247 -14.55 -9.99 -7.04
CA TYR A 247 -15.26 -10.43 -5.85
C TYR A 247 -16.65 -9.81 -5.80
N GLN A 248 -17.62 -10.62 -6.11
CA GLN A 248 -18.99 -10.37 -5.66
C GLN A 248 -19.12 -10.95 -4.26
N HIS A 249 -19.84 -10.27 -3.39
CA HIS A 249 -20.17 -10.78 -2.07
C HIS A 249 -20.77 -12.18 -2.15
N THR A 250 -19.98 -13.19 -1.90
CA THR A 250 -20.45 -14.54 -1.68
C THR A 250 -20.23 -14.95 -0.22
N ALA A 251 -21.12 -15.76 0.25
CA ALA A 251 -21.57 -15.87 1.62
C ALA A 251 -20.59 -16.39 2.67
N SER A 252 -19.32 -16.68 2.51
CA SER A 252 -18.57 -17.18 3.68
C SER A 252 -17.07 -16.91 3.78
N GLY A 253 -16.34 -16.81 2.69
CA GLY A 253 -14.88 -16.60 2.77
C GLY A 253 -14.44 -15.23 2.29
N VAL A 254 -15.01 -14.82 1.18
CA VAL A 254 -14.62 -13.62 0.42
C VAL A 254 -15.05 -12.31 1.09
N ARG A 255 -16.13 -12.32 1.89
CA ARG A 255 -16.56 -11.17 2.66
C ARG A 255 -15.50 -10.73 3.67
N SER A 256 -14.78 -11.68 4.26
CA SER A 256 -13.72 -11.37 5.21
C SER A 256 -12.55 -10.65 4.55
N LEU A 257 -12.26 -10.89 3.25
CA LEU A 257 -11.18 -10.24 2.51
C LEU A 257 -11.49 -8.78 2.18
N PHE A 258 -12.73 -8.46 1.75
CA PHE A 258 -13.10 -7.07 1.44
C PHE A 258 -12.98 -6.12 2.62
N SER A 259 -13.11 -6.61 3.85
CA SER A 259 -12.94 -5.81 5.07
C SER A 259 -11.53 -5.85 5.65
N ARG A 260 -10.56 -6.43 4.94
CA ARG A 260 -9.23 -6.75 5.47
C ARG A 260 -8.12 -5.80 5.02
N SER A 261 -8.43 -4.76 4.23
CA SER A 261 -7.44 -3.78 3.81
C SER A 261 -8.01 -2.35 3.78
N ASP A 262 -7.17 -1.37 3.53
CA ASP A 262 -7.40 0.06 3.74
C ASP A 262 -8.62 0.65 3.03
N HIS A 263 -8.97 0.13 1.83
CA HIS A 263 -10.16 0.55 1.07
C HIS A 263 -11.45 0.45 1.87
N TYR A 264 -11.51 -0.44 2.86
CA TYR A 264 -12.71 -0.66 3.65
C TYR A 264 -13.11 0.57 4.48
N ASN A 265 -12.14 1.34 4.98
CA ASN A 265 -12.44 2.57 5.72
C ASN A 265 -13.03 3.66 4.83
N PHE A 266 -12.67 3.70 3.56
CA PHE A 266 -13.26 4.61 2.57
C PHE A 266 -14.66 4.14 2.14
N TYR A 267 -14.83 2.84 1.91
CA TYR A 267 -16.15 2.26 1.66
C TYR A 267 -17.14 2.59 2.80
N ARG A 268 -16.71 2.52 4.05
CA ARG A 268 -17.55 2.90 5.21
C ARG A 268 -17.91 4.39 5.26
N LYS A 269 -17.23 5.23 4.49
CA LYS A 269 -17.52 6.64 4.28
C LYS A 269 -18.24 6.89 2.94
N GLU A 270 -18.84 5.85 2.37
CA GLU A 270 -19.59 5.90 1.11
C GLU A 270 -18.75 6.35 -0.10
N VAL A 271 -17.45 6.07 -0.08
CA VAL A 271 -16.57 6.26 -1.22
C VAL A 271 -16.50 4.94 -2.02
N PRO A 272 -16.79 4.96 -3.34
CA PRO A 272 -16.54 3.81 -4.20
C PRO A 272 -15.09 3.36 -4.07
N SER A 273 -14.88 2.06 -3.88
CA SER A 273 -13.54 1.55 -3.53
C SER A 273 -13.22 0.27 -4.26
N LEU A 274 -12.02 0.20 -4.84
CA LEU A 274 -11.46 -0.99 -5.47
C LEU A 274 -10.27 -1.51 -4.67
N PHE A 275 -10.09 -2.82 -4.71
CA PHE A 275 -9.02 -3.51 -4.03
C PHE A 275 -8.34 -4.50 -4.98
N PHE A 276 -7.08 -4.25 -5.32
CA PHE A 276 -6.24 -5.13 -6.12
C PHE A 276 -5.45 -6.05 -5.20
N PHE A 277 -5.50 -7.37 -5.46
CA PHE A 277 -4.92 -8.38 -4.60
C PHE A 277 -4.58 -9.66 -5.40
N THR A 278 -3.42 -10.26 -5.18
CA THR A 278 -3.01 -11.50 -5.86
C THR A 278 -3.26 -12.78 -5.05
N GLY A 279 -3.74 -12.65 -3.83
CA GLY A 279 -4.03 -13.77 -2.95
C GLY A 279 -3.04 -13.94 -1.81
N ILE A 280 -3.42 -14.78 -0.83
CA ILE A 280 -2.56 -15.13 0.28
C ILE A 280 -1.62 -16.24 -0.15
N HIS A 281 -0.33 -16.09 0.16
CA HIS A 281 0.70 -17.08 -0.15
C HIS A 281 1.36 -17.65 1.13
N LYS A 282 2.10 -18.74 0.99
CA LYS A 282 2.71 -19.47 2.12
C LYS A 282 3.71 -18.67 2.96
N ASP A 283 4.23 -17.57 2.41
CA ASP A 283 5.24 -16.72 3.04
C ASP A 283 4.63 -15.49 3.73
N TYR A 284 3.30 -15.28 3.59
CA TYR A 284 2.53 -14.19 4.18
C TYR A 284 2.78 -14.07 5.69
N HIS A 285 3.04 -12.84 6.18
CA HIS A 285 3.35 -12.52 7.58
C HIS A 285 4.54 -13.31 8.16
N THR A 286 5.49 -13.69 7.32
CA THR A 286 6.72 -14.38 7.75
C THR A 286 7.98 -13.71 7.20
N PRO A 287 9.15 -13.92 7.83
CA PRO A 287 10.43 -13.42 7.30
C PRO A 287 10.82 -13.99 5.92
N ARG A 288 10.03 -14.86 5.34
CA ARG A 288 10.26 -15.38 3.99
C ARG A 288 9.60 -14.55 2.91
N ASP A 289 8.84 -13.52 3.26
CA ASP A 289 8.28 -12.59 2.28
C ASP A 289 9.34 -11.60 1.80
N GLU A 290 10.16 -12.08 0.85
CA GLU A 290 11.39 -11.46 0.38
C GLU A 290 11.28 -10.93 -1.05
N ALA A 291 12.05 -9.87 -1.34
CA ALA A 291 12.05 -9.19 -2.63
C ALA A 291 12.37 -10.10 -3.84
N ASN A 292 13.20 -11.12 -3.65
CA ASN A 292 13.55 -12.08 -4.70
C ASN A 292 12.41 -13.04 -5.08
N LEU A 293 11.34 -13.07 -4.31
CA LEU A 293 10.16 -13.88 -4.57
C LEU A 293 9.02 -13.10 -5.24
N VAL A 294 9.19 -11.80 -5.42
CA VAL A 294 8.18 -10.95 -6.08
C VAL A 294 8.20 -11.18 -7.60
N ASN A 295 7.02 -11.35 -8.17
CA ASN A 295 6.82 -11.42 -9.62
C ASN A 295 6.75 -10.00 -10.21
N TYR A 296 7.89 -9.43 -10.55
CA TYR A 296 7.99 -8.05 -11.06
C TYR A 296 7.34 -7.86 -12.43
N GLU A 297 7.37 -8.87 -13.29
CA GLU A 297 6.62 -8.86 -14.57
C GLU A 297 5.11 -8.85 -14.30
N GLY A 298 4.66 -9.61 -13.30
CA GLY A 298 3.29 -9.59 -12.82
C GLY A 298 2.88 -8.22 -12.26
N LEU A 299 3.74 -7.58 -11.46
CA LEU A 299 3.53 -6.21 -10.99
C LEU A 299 3.33 -5.23 -12.15
N LYS A 300 4.13 -5.33 -13.20
CA LYS A 300 3.98 -4.48 -14.39
C LYS A 300 2.63 -4.70 -15.07
N LEU A 301 2.19 -5.94 -15.24
CA LEU A 301 0.88 -6.24 -15.83
C LEU A 301 -0.27 -5.68 -14.99
N ILE A 302 -0.18 -5.79 -13.67
CA ILE A 302 -1.20 -5.24 -12.75
C ILE A 302 -1.17 -3.71 -12.78
N SER A 303 0.01 -3.10 -12.84
CA SER A 303 0.18 -1.64 -12.97
C SER A 303 -0.50 -1.11 -14.24
N ASP A 304 -0.36 -1.80 -15.36
CA ASP A 304 -0.98 -1.40 -16.63
C ASP A 304 -2.51 -1.41 -16.53
N LEU A 305 -3.09 -2.38 -15.84
CA LEU A 305 -4.54 -2.42 -15.60
C LEU A 305 -4.97 -1.34 -14.60
N ALA A 306 -4.26 -1.19 -13.49
CA ALA A 306 -4.56 -0.20 -12.46
C ALA A 306 -4.53 1.22 -13.05
N GLU A 307 -3.54 1.53 -13.89
CA GLU A 307 -3.45 2.79 -14.61
C GLU A 307 -4.70 3.05 -15.46
N LYS A 308 -5.16 2.08 -16.26
CA LYS A 308 -6.37 2.25 -17.09
C LYS A 308 -7.63 2.51 -16.25
N VAL A 309 -7.73 1.87 -15.09
CA VAL A 309 -8.84 2.10 -14.14
C VAL A 309 -8.75 3.51 -13.54
N ILE A 310 -7.56 3.93 -13.13
CA ILE A 310 -7.32 5.27 -12.59
C ILE A 310 -7.55 6.34 -13.66
N ASP A 311 -7.05 6.15 -14.88
CA ASP A 311 -7.28 7.05 -16.02
C ASP A 311 -8.76 7.23 -16.30
N ASN A 312 -9.54 6.15 -16.29
CA ASN A 312 -10.99 6.22 -16.47
C ASN A 312 -11.62 7.07 -15.36
N ALA A 313 -11.33 6.76 -14.10
CA ALA A 313 -11.88 7.49 -12.96
C ALA A 313 -11.46 8.97 -12.95
N ALA A 314 -10.21 9.27 -13.32
CA ALA A 314 -9.67 10.61 -13.33
C ALA A 314 -10.22 11.49 -14.46
N ASN A 315 -10.64 10.90 -15.59
CA ASN A 315 -10.94 11.65 -16.80
C ASN A 315 -12.41 11.61 -17.26
N LYS A 316 -13.24 10.67 -16.77
CA LYS A 316 -14.66 10.61 -17.14
C LYS A 316 -15.41 11.84 -16.58
N GLU A 317 -16.40 12.33 -17.31
CA GLU A 317 -17.18 13.51 -16.90
C GLU A 317 -18.08 13.20 -15.71
N GLN A 318 -18.86 12.12 -15.80
CA GLN A 318 -19.81 11.74 -14.74
C GLN A 318 -19.12 10.99 -13.61
N ARG A 319 -19.49 11.34 -12.39
CA ARG A 319 -19.03 10.62 -11.19
C ARG A 319 -19.68 9.24 -11.11
N PHE A 320 -18.95 8.32 -10.47
CA PHE A 320 -19.56 7.09 -9.99
C PHE A 320 -20.50 7.38 -8.83
N GLU A 321 -21.67 6.80 -8.88
CA GLU A 321 -22.61 6.80 -7.77
C GLU A 321 -22.29 5.63 -6.83
N PHE A 322 -22.09 5.92 -5.55
CA PHE A 322 -21.81 4.90 -4.55
C PHE A 322 -22.97 3.91 -4.43
N ARG A 323 -22.61 2.65 -4.29
CA ARG A 323 -23.53 1.56 -4.04
C ARG A 323 -23.11 0.79 -2.82
N ALA A 324 -23.94 0.78 -1.78
CA ALA A 324 -23.72 -0.07 -0.62
C ALA A 324 -23.84 -1.54 -1.04
N LEU A 325 -22.88 -2.32 -0.59
CA LEU A 325 -22.91 -3.78 -0.79
C LEU A 325 -24.04 -4.39 0.06
N PRO A 326 -24.73 -5.42 -0.44
CA PRO A 326 -25.79 -6.06 0.30
C PRO A 326 -25.32 -6.45 1.72
N LYS A 327 -26.08 -6.11 2.75
CA LYS A 327 -25.87 -6.69 4.07
C LYS A 327 -26.17 -8.17 3.95
N ILE A 328 -25.18 -9.02 4.18
CA ILE A 328 -25.47 -10.43 4.39
C ILE A 328 -26.11 -10.52 5.76
N GLU A 329 -27.36 -10.98 5.81
CA GLU A 329 -27.95 -11.40 7.08
C GLU A 329 -27.01 -12.46 7.65
N GLU A 330 -26.39 -12.16 8.78
CA GLU A 330 -25.70 -13.19 9.55
C GLU A 330 -26.78 -14.20 9.92
N GLU A 331 -26.86 -15.34 9.19
CA GLU A 331 -27.39 -16.51 9.83
C GLU A 331 -26.65 -16.60 11.15
N SER A 332 -27.40 -16.52 12.24
CA SER A 332 -26.88 -16.53 13.59
C SER A 332 -26.08 -17.83 13.79
N GLU A 333 -24.85 -17.82 13.33
CA GLU A 333 -23.89 -18.82 13.76
C GLU A 333 -23.79 -18.60 15.27
N LYS A 334 -24.41 -19.51 15.98
CA LYS A 334 -24.18 -19.69 17.42
C LYS A 334 -22.68 -19.62 17.60
N THR A 335 -22.21 -18.56 18.25
CA THR A 335 -20.81 -18.33 18.56
C THR A 335 -20.19 -19.67 18.94
N PRO A 336 -19.24 -20.22 18.13
CA PRO A 336 -18.65 -21.50 18.49
C PRO A 336 -18.03 -21.32 19.87
N ALA A 337 -18.31 -22.26 20.75
CA ALA A 337 -17.73 -22.25 22.09
C ALA A 337 -16.23 -22.00 21.94
N ARG A 338 -15.73 -20.97 22.64
CA ARG A 338 -14.34 -20.48 22.62
C ARG A 338 -13.38 -21.66 22.55
N MET A 339 -12.83 -21.97 21.39
CA MET A 339 -11.86 -23.05 21.24
C MET A 339 -10.65 -22.72 22.10
N LYS A 340 -10.33 -23.60 23.04
CA LYS A 340 -9.17 -23.48 23.94
C LYS A 340 -7.84 -23.80 23.26
N VAL A 341 -7.86 -24.20 22.00
CA VAL A 341 -6.68 -24.62 21.23
C VAL A 341 -6.69 -23.91 19.89
N SER A 342 -5.63 -23.17 19.58
CA SER A 342 -5.35 -22.66 18.23
C SER A 342 -4.51 -23.71 17.51
N LEU A 343 -5.00 -24.23 16.40
CA LEU A 343 -4.28 -25.20 15.57
C LEU A 343 -3.17 -24.55 14.72
N GLY A 344 -3.05 -23.22 14.71
CA GLY A 344 -2.05 -22.53 13.89
C GLY A 344 -2.27 -22.71 12.37
N ILE A 345 -3.47 -23.12 11.97
CA ILE A 345 -3.84 -23.27 10.56
C ILE A 345 -4.49 -21.96 10.13
N MET A 346 -3.93 -21.36 9.07
CA MET A 346 -4.57 -20.21 8.42
C MET A 346 -5.53 -20.76 7.35
N PRO A 347 -6.82 -20.41 7.40
CA PRO A 347 -7.73 -20.83 6.35
C PRO A 347 -7.34 -20.21 5.00
N ASP A 348 -7.44 -20.99 3.93
CA ASP A 348 -7.34 -20.44 2.59
C ASP A 348 -8.64 -19.70 2.25
N TYR A 349 -8.63 -18.40 2.44
CA TYR A 349 -9.80 -17.54 2.18
C TYR A 349 -10.10 -17.33 0.69
N ALA A 350 -9.19 -17.73 -0.20
CA ALA A 350 -9.36 -17.65 -1.65
C ALA A 350 -9.88 -18.96 -2.26
N HIS A 351 -9.95 -20.06 -1.48
CA HIS A 351 -10.38 -21.35 -1.98
C HIS A 351 -11.89 -21.37 -2.30
N GLN A 352 -12.25 -21.62 -3.57
CA GLN A 352 -13.64 -21.71 -4.05
C GLN A 352 -14.13 -23.16 -4.16
N GLY A 353 -13.38 -24.14 -3.69
CA GLY A 353 -13.73 -25.56 -3.71
C GLY A 353 -14.41 -26.03 -2.42
N SER A 354 -15.30 -27.03 -2.54
CA SER A 354 -15.82 -27.77 -1.39
C SER A 354 -14.69 -28.63 -0.80
N GLY A 355 -14.07 -28.12 0.28
CA GLY A 355 -13.11 -28.89 1.09
C GLY A 355 -13.79 -29.77 2.09
#